data_d98efdd25237bcf3a27f68ece655cbd2
#
_entry.id   d98efdd25237bcf3a27f68ece655cbd2
#
_cell.length_a   1.000
_cell.length_b   1.000
_cell.length_c   1.000
_cell.angle_alpha   90.00
_cell.angle_beta   90.00
_cell.angle_gamma   90.00
#
_symmetry.space_group_name_H-M   'P 1'
#
loop_
_entity.id
_entity.type
_entity.pdbx_description
1 polymer ?
#
loop_
_entity_poly.entity_id
_entity_poly.type
_entity_poly.pdbx_seq_one_letter_code
_entity_poly.pdbx_strand_id
1 'polypeptide(L)'
;MIETEKKHFMKPEIITTPGIKLFIEARKYEILLVSFLLLIFGNTFFIVTFLGNALFIFQNMIVGLIIFFNHKTLRRILITLNITHFVVAILSLRYSIIDHTHLKGVIFLIYFGVVSIEVYRKIFYTVSVSRELVAAVLCGFILLCLIGTFVFFEVEVYNQHSFSNLGQGRNRLANLNYFSFVTVLTIGYGDIIPLSFVAKRAVMFIGLCGHFYTVFVTGIVIGKYINKNNFNRNTAQKVLGKEARAKELLRRF
;
A
#
# COMPACT_ATOMS: atom_id res chain seq x y z
N MET A 1 58.26 -32.69 -7.47
CA MET A 1 56.88 -32.88 -7.88
C MET A 1 56.03 -32.39 -6.71
N ILE A 2 55.72 -31.11 -6.68
CA ILE A 2 55.04 -30.42 -5.58
C ILE A 2 53.71 -29.93 -6.17
N GLU A 3 52.66 -30.55 -5.75
CA GLU A 3 51.28 -30.30 -6.15
C GLU A 3 50.75 -29.05 -5.38
N THR A 4 50.51 -27.98 -6.07
CA THR A 4 50.02 -26.73 -5.53
C THR A 4 48.48 -26.81 -5.34
N GLU A 5 48.06 -26.99 -4.10
CA GLU A 5 46.67 -26.91 -3.65
C GLU A 5 46.10 -25.48 -3.87
N LYS A 6 45.22 -25.34 -4.86
CA LYS A 6 44.45 -24.10 -5.07
C LYS A 6 43.39 -24.00 -3.99
N LYS A 7 43.63 -23.22 -2.94
CA LYS A 7 42.59 -22.79 -2.00
C LYS A 7 41.53 -21.99 -2.74
N HIS A 8 40.38 -22.61 -2.91
CA HIS A 8 39.14 -21.99 -3.40
C HIS A 8 38.61 -21.04 -2.32
N PHE A 9 38.87 -19.74 -2.48
CA PHE A 9 38.28 -18.70 -1.67
C PHE A 9 36.75 -18.72 -1.91
N MET A 10 36.00 -19.36 -1.02
CA MET A 10 34.56 -19.20 -0.96
C MET A 10 34.23 -17.74 -0.66
N LYS A 11 33.62 -17.05 -1.63
CA LYS A 11 32.95 -15.77 -1.38
C LYS A 11 31.92 -16.02 -0.25
N PRO A 12 31.82 -15.12 0.77
CA PRO A 12 30.76 -15.22 1.74
C PRO A 12 29.42 -15.00 1.01
N GLU A 13 28.71 -16.10 0.74
CA GLU A 13 27.28 -16.02 0.48
C GLU A 13 26.64 -15.39 1.73
N ILE A 14 26.09 -14.22 1.56
CA ILE A 14 25.21 -13.59 2.56
C ILE A 14 24.05 -14.58 2.71
N ILE A 15 24.10 -15.39 3.77
CA ILE A 15 23.08 -16.34 4.17
C ILE A 15 21.85 -15.51 4.59
N THR A 16 21.05 -15.08 3.63
CA THR A 16 19.65 -14.75 3.89
C THR A 16 18.98 -16.08 4.16
N THR A 17 18.85 -16.42 5.44
CA THR A 17 18.21 -17.63 5.90
C THR A 17 16.87 -17.79 5.15
N PRO A 18 16.61 -18.94 4.50
CA PRO A 18 15.38 -19.13 3.70
C PRO A 18 14.11 -18.83 4.49
N GLY A 19 14.14 -18.92 5.83
CA GLY A 19 13.04 -18.59 6.71
C GLY A 19 12.64 -17.12 6.76
N ILE A 20 13.59 -16.17 6.71
CA ILE A 20 13.28 -14.73 6.77
C ILE A 20 12.60 -14.27 5.47
N LYS A 21 13.08 -14.73 4.33
CA LYS A 21 12.47 -14.39 3.03
C LYS A 21 11.03 -14.93 2.94
N LEU A 22 10.82 -16.17 3.34
CA LEU A 22 9.49 -16.81 3.36
C LEU A 22 8.54 -16.07 4.32
N PHE A 23 9.02 -15.67 5.49
CA PHE A 23 8.26 -14.92 6.47
C PHE A 23 7.83 -13.54 5.93
N ILE A 24 8.74 -12.80 5.28
CA ILE A 24 8.46 -11.50 4.67
C ILE A 24 7.44 -11.66 3.53
N GLU A 25 7.60 -12.65 2.67
CA GLU A 25 6.65 -12.91 1.59
C GLU A 25 5.25 -13.24 2.10
N ALA A 26 5.15 -14.03 3.16
CA ALA A 26 3.88 -14.42 3.77
C ALA A 26 3.17 -13.25 4.48
N ARG A 27 3.90 -12.21 4.91
CA ARG A 27 3.34 -11.08 5.68
C ARG A 27 3.51 -9.71 5.02
N LYS A 28 3.87 -9.67 3.74
CA LYS A 28 4.20 -8.41 3.04
C LYS A 28 3.09 -7.35 3.10
N TYR A 29 1.81 -7.74 3.05
CA TYR A 29 0.68 -6.80 3.14
C TYR A 29 0.41 -6.34 4.58
N GLU A 30 0.66 -7.18 5.59
CA GLU A 30 0.59 -6.77 7.00
C GLU A 30 1.70 -5.74 7.30
N ILE A 31 2.92 -5.99 6.81
CA ILE A 31 4.06 -5.07 6.94
C ILE A 31 3.76 -3.74 6.23
N LEU A 32 3.16 -3.79 5.04
CA LEU A 32 2.75 -2.59 4.32
C LEU A 32 1.69 -1.80 5.09
N LEU A 33 0.70 -2.49 5.65
CA LEU A 33 -0.35 -1.85 6.46
C LEU A 33 0.25 -1.10 7.66
N VAL A 34 1.14 -1.74 8.40
CA VAL A 34 1.84 -1.10 9.52
C VAL A 34 2.66 0.10 9.05
N SER A 35 3.34 -0.03 7.89
CA SER A 35 4.10 1.06 7.28
C SER A 35 3.21 2.28 6.95
N PHE A 36 2.03 2.06 6.39
CA PHE A 36 1.07 3.15 6.12
C PHE A 36 0.51 3.78 7.38
N LEU A 37 0.20 2.97 8.39
CA LEU A 37 -0.26 3.51 9.67
C LEU A 37 0.83 4.36 10.34
N LEU A 38 2.09 3.94 10.29
CA LEU A 38 3.22 4.74 10.76
C LEU A 38 3.42 6.02 9.93
N LEU A 39 3.22 5.97 8.62
CA LEU A 39 3.31 7.14 7.75
C LEU A 39 2.24 8.20 8.12
N ILE A 40 1.01 7.76 8.42
CA ILE A 40 -0.12 8.66 8.69
C ILE A 40 -0.11 9.15 10.14
N PHE A 41 0.08 8.24 11.08
CA PHE A 41 -0.09 8.51 12.52
C PHE A 41 1.23 8.62 13.29
N GLY A 42 2.36 8.29 12.68
CA GLY A 42 3.65 8.21 13.38
C GLY A 42 4.03 9.53 14.07
N ASN A 43 3.73 10.66 13.46
CA ASN A 43 3.99 11.98 14.08
C ASN A 43 3.14 12.27 15.32
N THR A 44 2.01 11.61 15.49
CA THR A 44 1.13 11.78 16.65
C THR A 44 1.67 11.01 17.86
N PHE A 45 2.23 9.81 17.61
CA PHE A 45 2.74 8.95 18.68
C PHE A 45 4.19 9.25 19.07
N PHE A 46 4.97 9.74 18.12
CA PHE A 46 6.36 10.10 18.38
C PHE A 46 6.49 11.61 18.24
N ILE A 47 6.98 12.30 19.28
CA ILE A 47 7.33 13.74 19.19
C ILE A 47 8.51 13.86 18.23
N VAL A 48 8.19 13.89 16.94
CA VAL A 48 9.19 13.74 15.91
C VAL A 48 9.44 15.08 15.25
N THR A 49 10.69 15.49 15.33
CA THR A 49 11.26 16.63 14.60
C THR A 49 11.21 16.41 13.08
N PHE A 50 11.72 17.37 12.31
CA PHE A 50 11.88 17.28 10.84
C PHE A 50 12.47 15.94 10.37
N LEU A 51 13.41 15.37 11.10
CA LEU A 51 14.09 14.12 10.80
C LEU A 51 13.14 12.91 10.81
N GLY A 52 12.15 12.91 11.68
CA GLY A 52 11.23 11.79 11.80
C GLY A 52 10.23 11.67 10.65
N ASN A 53 9.74 12.78 10.11
CA ASN A 53 8.92 12.73 8.89
C ASN A 53 9.70 12.10 7.72
N ALA A 54 10.98 12.44 7.58
CA ALA A 54 11.84 11.83 6.57
C ALA A 54 12.04 10.34 6.82
N LEU A 55 12.17 9.91 8.08
CA LEU A 55 12.30 8.49 8.45
C LEU A 55 11.04 7.67 8.10
N PHE A 56 9.84 8.18 8.36
CA PHE A 56 8.60 7.47 8.01
C PHE A 56 8.39 7.35 6.49
N ILE A 57 8.76 8.38 5.73
CA ILE A 57 8.76 8.31 4.27
C ILE A 57 9.77 7.27 3.79
N PHE A 58 11.00 7.30 4.30
CA PHE A 58 12.06 6.36 3.93
C PHE A 58 11.69 4.91 4.27
N GLN A 59 11.13 4.69 5.47
CA GLN A 59 10.63 3.38 5.89
C GLN A 59 9.53 2.88 4.94
N ASN A 60 8.57 3.74 4.56
CA ASN A 60 7.51 3.36 3.63
C ASN A 60 8.07 3.02 2.23
N MET A 61 9.07 3.75 1.77
CA MET A 61 9.77 3.47 0.51
C MET A 61 10.45 2.10 0.51
N ILE A 62 11.11 1.71 1.61
CA ILE A 62 11.71 0.38 1.77
C ILE A 62 10.65 -0.72 1.73
N VAL A 63 9.56 -0.54 2.47
CA VAL A 63 8.47 -1.53 2.53
C VAL A 63 7.80 -1.70 1.16
N GLY A 64 7.63 -0.61 0.40
CA GLY A 64 7.14 -0.67 -0.97
C GLY A 64 8.01 -1.55 -1.88
N LEU A 65 9.34 -1.55 -1.72
CA LEU A 65 10.23 -2.42 -2.48
C LEU A 65 10.06 -3.91 -2.13
N ILE A 66 9.73 -4.21 -0.88
CA ILE A 66 9.49 -5.60 -0.42
C ILE A 66 8.30 -6.23 -1.15
N ILE A 67 7.25 -5.47 -1.43
CA ILE A 67 6.06 -5.96 -2.13
C ILE A 67 6.39 -6.46 -3.53
N PHE A 68 7.29 -5.77 -4.24
CA PHE A 68 7.66 -6.08 -5.62
C PHE A 68 8.89 -6.98 -5.74
N PHE A 69 9.23 -7.72 -4.69
CA PHE A 69 10.42 -8.58 -4.70
C PHE A 69 10.46 -9.53 -5.91
N ASN A 70 9.30 -10.08 -6.29
CA ASN A 70 9.16 -11.03 -7.39
C ASN A 70 8.97 -10.38 -8.77
N HIS A 71 8.65 -9.08 -8.85
CA HIS A 71 8.38 -8.37 -10.11
C HIS A 71 9.56 -7.44 -10.48
N LYS A 72 10.53 -7.95 -11.23
CA LYS A 72 11.77 -7.22 -11.60
C LYS A 72 11.52 -5.83 -12.20
N THR A 73 10.53 -5.69 -13.10
CA THR A 73 10.23 -4.41 -13.77
C THR A 73 9.67 -3.37 -12.82
N LEU A 74 8.60 -3.72 -12.07
CA LEU A 74 7.98 -2.81 -11.11
C LEU A 74 8.94 -2.43 -9.98
N ARG A 75 9.76 -3.38 -9.51
CA ARG A 75 10.82 -3.11 -8.54
C ARG A 75 11.84 -2.09 -9.07
N ARG A 76 12.27 -2.19 -10.33
CA ARG A 76 13.17 -1.20 -10.95
C ARG A 76 12.52 0.18 -10.99
N ILE A 77 11.25 0.28 -11.39
CA ILE A 77 10.50 1.54 -11.41
C ILE A 77 10.48 2.17 -10.01
N LEU A 78 10.16 1.39 -8.96
CA LEU A 78 10.15 1.90 -7.58
C LEU A 78 11.54 2.33 -7.10
N ILE A 79 12.59 1.56 -7.42
CA ILE A 79 13.97 1.95 -7.08
C ILE A 79 14.32 3.28 -7.75
N THR A 80 14.00 3.45 -9.03
CA THR A 80 14.25 4.69 -9.77
C THR A 80 13.49 5.86 -9.15
N LEU A 81 12.19 5.69 -8.83
CA LEU A 81 11.38 6.71 -8.17
C LEU A 81 11.95 7.10 -6.80
N ASN A 82 12.40 6.12 -6.01
CA ASN A 82 13.00 6.37 -4.70
C ASN A 82 14.31 7.14 -4.82
N ILE A 83 15.18 6.77 -5.76
CA ILE A 83 16.42 7.48 -6.04
C ILE A 83 16.14 8.92 -6.51
N THR A 84 15.19 9.08 -7.45
CA THR A 84 14.79 10.40 -7.95
C THR A 84 14.24 11.27 -6.81
N HIS A 85 13.38 10.71 -5.95
CA HIS A 85 12.87 11.45 -4.78
C HIS A 85 14.01 11.90 -3.86
N PHE A 86 14.97 11.02 -3.56
CA PHE A 86 16.12 11.35 -2.70
C PHE A 86 17.00 12.43 -3.30
N VAL A 87 17.28 12.33 -4.61
CA VAL A 87 18.05 13.37 -5.34
C VAL A 87 17.32 14.71 -5.30
N VAL A 88 16.02 14.74 -5.60
CA VAL A 88 15.21 15.97 -5.54
C VAL A 88 15.16 16.53 -4.11
N ALA A 89 15.11 15.68 -3.08
CA ALA A 89 15.14 16.11 -1.68
C ALA A 89 16.48 16.80 -1.35
N ILE A 90 17.62 16.23 -1.76
CA ILE A 90 18.94 16.83 -1.56
C ILE A 90 19.08 18.15 -2.35
N LEU A 91 18.66 18.17 -3.61
CA LEU A 91 18.71 19.37 -4.44
C LEU A 91 17.87 20.50 -3.82
N SER A 92 16.70 20.20 -3.26
CA SER A 92 15.85 21.18 -2.60
C SER A 92 16.45 21.75 -1.31
N LEU A 93 17.36 21.06 -0.67
CA LEU A 93 18.13 21.57 0.48
C LEU A 93 19.27 22.51 0.01
N ARG A 94 19.89 22.22 -1.14
CA ARG A 94 21.02 22.99 -1.65
C ARG A 94 20.62 24.21 -2.46
N TYR A 95 19.54 24.08 -3.23
CA TYR A 95 19.08 25.12 -4.16
C TYR A 95 17.65 25.51 -3.80
N SER A 96 17.48 26.48 -2.88
CA SER A 96 16.17 26.97 -2.44
C SER A 96 15.42 27.83 -3.49
N ILE A 97 16.10 28.17 -4.60
CA ILE A 97 15.58 29.07 -5.65
C ILE A 97 14.56 28.35 -6.55
N ILE A 98 14.67 27.02 -6.70
CA ILE A 98 13.80 26.23 -7.58
C ILE A 98 12.73 25.57 -6.73
N ASP A 99 11.47 25.85 -7.01
CA ASP A 99 10.34 25.18 -6.35
C ASP A 99 10.17 23.75 -6.88
N HIS A 100 10.72 22.78 -6.13
CA HIS A 100 10.62 21.36 -6.44
C HIS A 100 9.32 20.72 -5.90
N THR A 101 8.37 21.50 -5.42
CA THR A 101 7.17 21.02 -4.72
C THR A 101 6.30 20.15 -5.63
N HIS A 102 6.03 20.59 -6.84
CA HIS A 102 5.32 19.81 -7.87
C HIS A 102 6.01 18.48 -8.15
N LEU A 103 7.31 18.49 -8.38
CA LEU A 103 8.03 17.28 -8.73
C LEU A 103 7.96 16.22 -7.61
N LYS A 104 8.03 16.64 -6.35
CA LYS A 104 7.86 15.74 -5.20
C LYS A 104 6.46 15.14 -5.15
N GLY A 105 5.42 15.93 -5.36
CA GLY A 105 4.04 15.45 -5.36
C GLY A 105 3.77 14.44 -6.46
N VAL A 106 4.22 14.72 -7.70
CA VAL A 106 4.09 13.80 -8.84
C VAL A 106 4.84 12.48 -8.59
N ILE A 107 6.04 12.52 -8.02
CA ILE A 107 6.82 11.31 -7.68
C ILE A 107 6.02 10.44 -6.70
N PHE A 108 5.43 11.02 -5.65
CA PHE A 108 4.62 10.27 -4.69
C PHE A 108 3.33 9.74 -5.31
N LEU A 109 2.67 10.52 -6.16
CA LEU A 109 1.47 10.08 -6.87
C LEU A 109 1.76 8.84 -7.73
N ILE A 110 2.86 8.84 -8.48
CA ILE A 110 3.29 7.70 -9.29
C ILE A 110 3.68 6.52 -8.37
N TYR A 111 4.42 6.78 -7.28
CA TYR A 111 4.83 5.75 -6.32
C TYR A 111 3.63 5.00 -5.74
N PHE A 112 2.65 5.72 -5.19
CA PHE A 112 1.44 5.09 -4.63
C PHE A 112 0.57 4.46 -5.71
N GLY A 113 0.54 5.02 -6.92
CA GLY A 113 -0.11 4.42 -8.08
C GLY A 113 0.50 3.05 -8.43
N VAL A 114 1.82 2.94 -8.48
CA VAL A 114 2.51 1.67 -8.75
C VAL A 114 2.28 0.66 -7.62
N VAL A 115 2.36 1.09 -6.35
CA VAL A 115 2.08 0.21 -5.20
C VAL A 115 0.63 -0.29 -5.23
N SER A 116 -0.31 0.54 -5.64
CA SER A 116 -1.73 0.18 -5.71
C SER A 116 -2.02 -0.93 -6.73
N ILE A 117 -1.26 -1.00 -7.84
CA ILE A 117 -1.43 -2.06 -8.85
C ILE A 117 -1.28 -3.45 -8.22
N GLU A 118 -0.24 -3.67 -7.41
CA GLU A 118 0.00 -4.98 -6.80
C GLU A 118 -1.02 -5.28 -5.68
N VAL A 119 -1.39 -4.28 -4.89
CA VAL A 119 -2.38 -4.43 -3.83
C VAL A 119 -3.75 -4.78 -4.42
N TYR A 120 -4.19 -4.06 -5.44
CA TYR A 120 -5.47 -4.34 -6.11
C TYR A 120 -5.43 -5.67 -6.85
N ARG A 121 -4.32 -5.99 -7.49
CA ARG A 121 -4.11 -7.31 -8.09
C ARG A 121 -4.29 -8.42 -7.05
N LYS A 122 -3.71 -8.30 -5.86
CA LYS A 122 -3.92 -9.27 -4.76
C LYS A 122 -5.39 -9.37 -4.38
N ILE A 123 -6.10 -8.24 -4.24
CA ILE A 123 -7.52 -8.22 -3.87
C ILE A 123 -8.38 -8.95 -4.91
N PHE A 124 -8.18 -8.70 -6.19
CA PHE A 124 -9.01 -9.27 -7.24
C PHE A 124 -8.71 -10.75 -7.52
N TYR A 125 -7.44 -11.14 -7.57
CA TYR A 125 -7.04 -12.49 -8.00
C TYR A 125 -6.94 -13.53 -6.87
N THR A 126 -6.97 -13.13 -5.59
CA THR A 126 -7.00 -14.10 -4.48
C THR A 126 -8.35 -14.81 -4.43
N VAL A 127 -8.34 -16.14 -4.41
CA VAL A 127 -9.57 -16.95 -4.42
C VAL A 127 -10.23 -17.06 -3.04
N SER A 128 -9.45 -17.16 -1.97
CA SER A 128 -9.94 -17.40 -0.61
C SER A 128 -9.66 -16.25 0.34
N VAL A 129 -10.54 -16.05 1.32
CA VAL A 129 -10.31 -15.08 2.39
C VAL A 129 -9.19 -15.58 3.30
N SER A 130 -8.14 -14.77 3.40
CA SER A 130 -6.97 -14.97 4.25
C SER A 130 -6.64 -13.68 5.01
N ARG A 131 -5.78 -13.77 6.03
CA ARG A 131 -5.29 -12.58 6.75
C ARG A 131 -4.59 -11.61 5.80
N GLU A 132 -3.81 -12.12 4.85
CA GLU A 132 -3.18 -11.33 3.82
C GLU A 132 -4.19 -10.56 2.94
N LEU A 133 -5.33 -11.18 2.59
CA LEU A 133 -6.35 -10.49 1.80
C LEU A 133 -6.97 -9.35 2.60
N VAL A 134 -7.25 -9.54 3.89
CA VAL A 134 -7.79 -8.49 4.76
C VAL A 134 -6.80 -7.33 4.87
N ALA A 135 -5.51 -7.63 5.11
CA ALA A 135 -4.47 -6.60 5.13
C ALA A 135 -4.35 -5.87 3.79
N ALA A 136 -4.40 -6.59 2.66
CA ALA A 136 -4.38 -5.98 1.32
C ALA A 136 -5.59 -5.06 1.07
N VAL A 137 -6.79 -5.44 1.53
CA VAL A 137 -7.99 -4.61 1.45
C VAL A 137 -7.82 -3.32 2.25
N LEU A 138 -7.33 -3.38 3.48
CA LEU A 138 -7.06 -2.19 4.27
C LEU A 138 -5.98 -1.31 3.62
N CYS A 139 -4.90 -1.91 3.10
CA CYS A 139 -3.87 -1.18 2.35
C CYS A 139 -4.45 -0.49 1.11
N GLY A 140 -5.32 -1.16 0.36
CA GLY A 140 -5.94 -0.58 -0.84
C GLY A 140 -6.80 0.63 -0.55
N PHE A 141 -7.53 0.62 0.57
CA PHE A 141 -8.30 1.76 1.05
C PHE A 141 -7.39 2.96 1.41
N ILE A 142 -6.34 2.70 2.20
CA ILE A 142 -5.37 3.73 2.59
C ILE A 142 -4.65 4.30 1.36
N LEU A 143 -4.26 3.44 0.40
CA LEU A 143 -3.65 3.87 -0.85
C LEU A 143 -4.55 4.83 -1.64
N LEU A 144 -5.85 4.55 -1.71
CA LEU A 144 -6.80 5.45 -2.37
C LEU A 144 -6.84 6.83 -1.68
N CYS A 145 -6.84 6.85 -0.34
CA CYS A 145 -6.78 8.10 0.42
C CYS A 145 -5.45 8.84 0.19
N LEU A 146 -4.32 8.14 0.15
CA LEU A 146 -3.01 8.75 -0.12
C LEU A 146 -2.91 9.27 -1.55
N ILE A 147 -3.42 8.54 -2.55
CA ILE A 147 -3.51 9.01 -3.93
C ILE A 147 -4.38 10.28 -3.99
N GLY A 148 -5.54 10.28 -3.32
CA GLY A 148 -6.39 11.47 -3.22
C GLY A 148 -5.67 12.66 -2.60
N THR A 149 -4.87 12.42 -1.55
CA THR A 149 -4.03 13.47 -0.92
C THR A 149 -3.10 14.14 -1.94
N PHE A 150 -2.38 13.33 -2.74
CA PHE A 150 -1.43 13.87 -3.70
C PHE A 150 -2.12 14.48 -4.93
N VAL A 151 -3.29 13.98 -5.34
CA VAL A 151 -4.11 14.63 -6.36
C VAL A 151 -4.56 16.01 -5.89
N PHE A 152 -5.07 16.13 -4.66
CA PHE A 152 -5.46 17.43 -4.10
C PHE A 152 -4.27 18.36 -3.89
N PHE A 153 -3.13 17.81 -3.51
CA PHE A 153 -1.89 18.56 -3.37
C PHE A 153 -1.43 19.15 -4.70
N GLU A 154 -1.44 18.38 -5.80
CA GLU A 154 -1.09 18.88 -7.13
C GLU A 154 -2.06 19.96 -7.61
N VAL A 155 -3.36 19.80 -7.36
CA VAL A 155 -4.36 20.83 -7.68
C VAL A 155 -4.08 22.12 -6.92
N GLU A 156 -3.73 22.05 -5.63
CA GLU A 156 -3.41 23.24 -4.81
C GLU A 156 -2.09 23.89 -5.21
N VAL A 157 -1.07 23.11 -5.61
CA VAL A 157 0.22 23.64 -6.07
C VAL A 157 0.06 24.31 -7.44
N TYR A 158 -0.75 23.73 -8.35
CA TYR A 158 -1.01 24.30 -9.66
C TYR A 158 -1.85 25.59 -9.59
N ASN A 159 -2.87 25.62 -8.73
CA ASN A 159 -3.75 26.75 -8.52
C ASN A 159 -3.92 26.99 -7.02
N GLN A 160 -3.08 27.88 -6.47
CA GLN A 160 -3.10 28.25 -5.06
C GLN A 160 -4.49 28.74 -4.63
N HIS A 161 -4.87 28.44 -3.39
CA HIS A 161 -6.20 28.73 -2.83
C HIS A 161 -7.34 27.92 -3.49
N SER A 162 -7.03 26.77 -4.07
CA SER A 162 -8.04 25.82 -4.56
C SER A 162 -8.86 25.19 -3.45
N PHE A 163 -8.35 25.18 -2.24
CA PHE A 163 -9.04 24.69 -1.04
C PHE A 163 -8.99 25.72 0.08
N SER A 164 -10.05 25.77 0.90
CA SER A 164 -10.09 26.62 2.10
C SER A 164 -9.33 26.00 3.27
N ASN A 165 -8.93 26.84 4.23
CA ASN A 165 -8.45 26.42 5.55
C ASN A 165 -7.27 25.42 5.58
N LEU A 166 -6.43 25.40 4.54
CA LEU A 166 -5.30 24.47 4.48
C LEU A 166 -4.12 24.83 5.39
N GLY A 167 -4.09 26.05 5.94
CA GLY A 167 -2.92 26.55 6.65
C GLY A 167 -1.72 26.79 5.73
N GLN A 168 -0.56 27.03 6.30
CA GLN A 168 0.67 27.34 5.56
C GLN A 168 1.75 26.25 5.76
N GLY A 169 2.65 26.16 4.79
CA GLY A 169 3.85 25.31 4.88
C GLY A 169 3.52 23.83 5.02
N ARG A 170 4.10 23.20 6.04
CA ARG A 170 4.02 21.75 6.28
C ARG A 170 2.61 21.26 6.62
N ASN A 171 1.79 22.12 7.23
CA ASN A 171 0.42 21.78 7.61
C ASN A 171 -0.49 21.60 6.39
N ARG A 172 -0.16 22.23 5.24
CA ARG A 172 -0.95 22.12 4.00
C ARG A 172 -1.10 20.66 3.55
N LEU A 173 -0.01 19.92 3.47
CA LEU A 173 -0.07 18.50 3.06
C LEU A 173 -0.79 17.63 4.10
N ALA A 174 -0.57 17.88 5.40
CA ALA A 174 -1.26 17.17 6.47
C ALA A 174 -2.77 17.42 6.43
N ASN A 175 -3.20 18.65 6.19
CA ASN A 175 -4.59 19.02 6.08
C ASN A 175 -5.25 18.45 4.80
N LEU A 176 -4.54 18.39 3.69
CA LEU A 176 -5.02 17.70 2.48
C LEU A 176 -5.10 16.17 2.67
N ASN A 177 -4.19 15.59 3.45
CA ASN A 177 -4.28 14.18 3.82
C ASN A 177 -5.54 13.91 4.66
N TYR A 178 -5.75 14.69 5.70
CA TYR A 178 -6.98 14.64 6.49
C TYR A 178 -8.23 14.82 5.62
N PHE A 179 -8.26 15.84 4.76
CA PHE A 179 -9.38 16.10 3.85
C PHE A 179 -9.66 14.94 2.88
N SER A 180 -8.60 14.30 2.37
CA SER A 180 -8.75 13.12 1.52
C SER A 180 -9.41 11.96 2.26
N PHE A 181 -8.99 11.67 3.50
CA PHE A 181 -9.61 10.63 4.32
C PHE A 181 -11.07 10.96 4.64
N VAL A 182 -11.37 12.18 5.05
CA VAL A 182 -12.74 12.64 5.36
C VAL A 182 -13.65 12.55 4.13
N THR A 183 -13.13 12.83 2.95
CA THR A 183 -13.86 12.72 1.68
C THR A 183 -14.13 11.26 1.30
N VAL A 184 -13.10 10.41 1.32
CA VAL A 184 -13.21 8.99 0.94
C VAL A 184 -14.07 8.20 1.94
N LEU A 185 -13.99 8.54 3.24
CA LEU A 185 -14.85 7.99 4.29
C LEU A 185 -16.27 8.54 4.27
N THR A 186 -16.59 9.48 3.36
CA THR A 186 -17.90 10.12 3.25
C THR A 186 -18.34 10.87 4.52
N ILE A 187 -17.40 11.35 5.35
CA ILE A 187 -17.68 12.09 6.59
C ILE A 187 -18.09 13.53 6.26
N GLY A 188 -17.21 14.27 5.51
CA GLY A 188 -17.52 15.59 4.98
C GLY A 188 -17.84 16.67 6.02
N TYR A 189 -16.96 16.88 7.01
CA TYR A 189 -17.18 17.91 8.05
C TYR A 189 -17.38 19.33 7.51
N GLY A 190 -16.86 19.64 6.31
CA GLY A 190 -16.99 20.96 5.70
C GLY A 190 -16.03 22.02 6.26
N ASP A 191 -15.06 21.63 7.04
CA ASP A 191 -13.98 22.47 7.59
C ASP A 191 -12.95 22.84 6.52
N ILE A 192 -12.69 21.94 5.58
CA ILE A 192 -11.93 22.19 4.34
C ILE A 192 -12.89 21.98 3.16
N ILE A 193 -12.97 22.96 2.27
CA ILE A 193 -13.86 22.90 1.10
C ILE A 193 -13.09 23.21 -0.19
N PRO A 194 -13.43 22.54 -1.32
CA PRO A 194 -12.87 22.86 -2.63
C PRO A 194 -13.50 24.17 -3.16
N LEU A 195 -12.67 25.13 -3.49
CA LEU A 195 -13.08 26.43 -4.01
C LEU A 195 -13.03 26.47 -5.53
N SER A 196 -11.91 26.04 -6.12
CA SER A 196 -11.72 26.08 -7.57
C SER A 196 -12.52 25.01 -8.29
N PHE A 197 -12.82 25.23 -9.56
CA PHE A 197 -13.51 24.27 -10.41
C PHE A 197 -12.76 22.94 -10.55
N VAL A 198 -11.43 23.00 -10.66
CA VAL A 198 -10.58 21.80 -10.76
C VAL A 198 -10.60 21.02 -9.43
N ALA A 199 -10.51 21.71 -8.29
CA ALA A 199 -10.60 21.09 -6.98
C ALA A 199 -11.94 20.38 -6.78
N LYS A 200 -13.06 21.02 -7.13
CA LYS A 200 -14.39 20.40 -7.04
C LYS A 200 -14.49 19.11 -7.84
N ARG A 201 -13.97 19.12 -9.08
CA ARG A 201 -13.95 17.90 -9.92
C ARG A 201 -13.04 16.82 -9.36
N ALA A 202 -11.85 17.17 -8.86
CA ALA A 202 -10.94 16.22 -8.23
C ALA A 202 -11.59 15.57 -7.01
N VAL A 203 -12.27 16.33 -6.16
CA VAL A 203 -12.99 15.83 -4.98
C VAL A 203 -14.13 14.89 -5.38
N MET A 204 -14.94 15.26 -6.40
CA MET A 204 -16.00 14.37 -6.91
C MET A 204 -15.42 13.05 -7.43
N PHE A 205 -14.32 13.10 -8.18
CA PHE A 205 -13.68 11.90 -8.72
C PHE A 205 -13.14 10.98 -7.60
N ILE A 206 -12.38 11.53 -6.66
CA ILE A 206 -11.82 10.75 -5.53
C ILE A 206 -12.93 10.20 -4.63
N GLY A 207 -13.96 10.98 -4.33
CA GLY A 207 -15.12 10.54 -3.56
C GLY A 207 -15.86 9.38 -4.24
N LEU A 208 -16.07 9.48 -5.57
CA LEU A 208 -16.68 8.41 -6.36
C LEU A 208 -15.82 7.12 -6.36
N CYS A 209 -14.51 7.25 -6.54
CA CYS A 209 -13.58 6.12 -6.44
C CYS A 209 -13.63 5.48 -5.04
N GLY A 210 -13.71 6.27 -3.97
CA GLY A 210 -13.85 5.80 -2.60
C GLY A 210 -15.12 5.00 -2.37
N HIS A 211 -16.24 5.53 -2.84
CA HIS A 211 -17.53 4.86 -2.75
C HIS A 211 -17.53 3.53 -3.52
N PHE A 212 -17.08 3.54 -4.76
CA PHE A 212 -16.95 2.30 -5.55
C PHE A 212 -16.03 1.30 -4.89
N TYR A 213 -14.86 1.74 -4.39
CA TYR A 213 -13.96 0.87 -3.66
C TYR A 213 -14.66 0.14 -2.52
N THR A 214 -15.38 0.87 -1.66
CA THR A 214 -16.07 0.32 -0.50
C THR A 214 -17.13 -0.70 -0.93
N VAL A 215 -17.97 -0.39 -1.91
CA VAL A 215 -19.04 -1.27 -2.38
C VAL A 215 -18.48 -2.52 -3.06
N PHE A 216 -17.59 -2.36 -4.05
CA PHE A 216 -17.07 -3.49 -4.83
C PHE A 216 -16.18 -4.41 -3.99
N VAL A 217 -15.28 -3.86 -3.19
CA VAL A 217 -14.36 -4.66 -2.39
C VAL A 217 -15.11 -5.43 -1.29
N THR A 218 -16.11 -4.79 -0.65
CA THR A 218 -16.97 -5.48 0.32
C THR A 218 -17.72 -6.63 -0.34
N GLY A 219 -18.32 -6.41 -1.51
CA GLY A 219 -18.99 -7.46 -2.28
C GLY A 219 -18.08 -8.62 -2.67
N ILE A 220 -16.86 -8.32 -3.12
CA ILE A 220 -15.84 -9.33 -3.47
C ILE A 220 -15.42 -10.15 -2.24
N VAL A 221 -15.16 -9.51 -1.10
CA VAL A 221 -14.74 -10.18 0.14
C VAL A 221 -15.84 -11.09 0.66
N ILE A 222 -17.10 -10.61 0.69
CA ILE A 222 -18.26 -11.41 1.10
C ILE A 222 -18.44 -12.60 0.17
N GLY A 223 -18.40 -12.40 -1.15
CA GLY A 223 -18.52 -13.48 -2.13
C GLY A 223 -17.46 -14.57 -1.97
N LYS A 224 -16.20 -14.17 -1.72
CA LYS A 224 -15.09 -15.11 -1.44
C LYS A 224 -15.30 -15.87 -0.12
N TYR A 225 -15.81 -15.21 0.91
CA TYR A 225 -16.10 -15.84 2.19
C TYR A 225 -17.20 -16.92 2.07
N ILE A 226 -18.29 -16.62 1.38
CA ILE A 226 -19.38 -17.56 1.14
C ILE A 226 -18.89 -18.77 0.33
N ASN A 227 -18.11 -18.53 -0.73
CA ASN A 227 -17.60 -19.62 -1.57
C ASN A 227 -16.67 -20.57 -0.79
N LYS A 228 -15.82 -20.04 0.09
CA LYS A 228 -14.98 -20.87 0.98
C LYS A 228 -15.81 -21.75 1.91
N ASN A 229 -16.88 -21.22 2.49
CA ASN A 229 -17.75 -21.98 3.38
C ASN A 229 -18.51 -23.09 2.64
N ASN A 230 -18.99 -22.81 1.43
CA ASN A 230 -19.67 -23.80 0.58
C ASN A 230 -18.71 -24.95 0.17
N PHE A 231 -17.48 -24.61 -0.19
CA PHE A 231 -16.45 -25.61 -0.50
C PHE A 231 -16.17 -26.52 0.68
N ASN A 232 -16.01 -25.98 1.89
CA ASN A 232 -15.75 -26.75 3.11
C ASN A 232 -16.93 -27.66 3.45
N ARG A 233 -18.18 -27.17 3.33
CA ARG A 233 -19.40 -27.98 3.55
C ARG A 233 -19.50 -29.15 2.57
N ASN A 234 -19.29 -28.90 1.29
CA ASN A 234 -19.33 -29.93 0.26
C ASN A 234 -18.25 -31.00 0.45
N THR A 235 -17.07 -30.58 0.89
CA THR A 235 -15.97 -31.52 1.20
C THR A 235 -16.29 -32.38 2.42
N ALA A 236 -16.83 -31.78 3.51
CA ALA A 236 -17.25 -32.50 4.69
C ALA A 236 -18.36 -33.52 4.38
N GLN A 237 -19.37 -33.13 3.59
CA GLN A 237 -20.45 -34.05 3.17
C GLN A 237 -19.91 -35.23 2.33
N LYS A 238 -18.95 -34.98 1.42
CA LYS A 238 -18.32 -36.07 0.63
C LYS A 238 -17.55 -37.04 1.51
N VAL A 239 -16.84 -36.55 2.52
CA VAL A 239 -16.09 -37.41 3.46
C VAL A 239 -17.07 -38.28 4.28
N LEU A 240 -18.10 -37.66 4.88
CA LEU A 240 -19.15 -38.38 5.64
C LEU A 240 -19.87 -39.42 4.80
N GLY A 241 -20.19 -39.12 3.55
CA GLY A 241 -20.81 -40.05 2.61
C GLY A 241 -19.90 -41.23 2.26
N LYS A 242 -18.58 -41.06 2.15
CA LYS A 242 -17.62 -42.16 1.96
C LYS A 242 -17.52 -43.03 3.18
N GLU A 243 -17.45 -42.47 4.39
CA GLU A 243 -17.41 -43.21 5.65
C GLU A 243 -18.69 -44.02 5.89
N ALA A 244 -19.85 -43.43 5.59
CA ALA A 244 -21.14 -44.16 5.71
C ALA A 244 -21.18 -45.38 4.77
N ARG A 245 -20.75 -45.21 3.49
CA ARG A 245 -20.65 -46.32 2.55
C ARG A 245 -19.65 -47.39 2.99
N ALA A 246 -18.51 -46.99 3.51
CA ALA A 246 -17.50 -47.95 4.02
C ALA A 246 -18.04 -48.77 5.21
N LYS A 247 -18.75 -48.14 6.14
CA LYS A 247 -19.41 -48.83 7.28
C LYS A 247 -20.53 -49.78 6.82
N GLU A 248 -21.28 -49.40 5.81
CA GLU A 248 -22.32 -50.25 5.23
C GLU A 248 -21.73 -51.49 4.56
N LEU A 249 -20.64 -51.33 3.81
CA LEU A 249 -19.93 -52.48 3.22
C LEU A 249 -19.37 -53.44 4.27
N LEU A 250 -18.80 -52.92 5.38
CA LEU A 250 -18.28 -53.76 6.47
C LEU A 250 -19.39 -54.51 7.26
N ARG A 251 -20.64 -54.04 7.21
CA ARG A 251 -21.79 -54.75 7.84
C ARG A 251 -22.32 -55.87 6.97
N ARG A 252 -21.99 -55.93 5.69
CA ARG A 252 -22.47 -56.97 4.78
C ARG A 252 -21.53 -58.22 4.72
N PHE A 253 -20.39 -58.13 5.34
CA PHE A 253 -19.44 -59.23 5.60
C PHE A 253 -19.51 -59.68 7.06
#